data_491c8a0cabc559a7bff817602e462c23
#
_entry.id   491c8a0cabc559a7bff817602e462c23
#
_cell.length_a   1.000
_cell.length_b   1.000
_cell.length_c   1.000
_cell.angle_alpha   90.00
_cell.angle_beta   90.00
_cell.angle_gamma   90.00
#
_symmetry.space_group_name_H-M   'P 1'
#
loop_
_entity.id
_entity.type
_entity.pdbx_description
1 polymer ?
#
loop_
_entity_poly.entity_id
_entity_poly.type
_entity_poly.pdbx_seq_one_letter_code
_entity_poly.pdbx_strand_id
1 'polypeptide(L)'
;MSKKNNILQILSLSYPILTHIAISQSEFKLALLVLGIIAGLFILNQSKQPEKTPNFFFDLALWIGLIIFAIYIIFVDAIYVALYLPPVLMLSFFIFNFAKSLLPGQEALLTKIARVIFQDDDPETAVYTRQVTWVWTCFLIIILTQTIALSLFAPIEVWSLFTNVLNYLFMCLLFLIEYVYRQVRF
;
A
#
# COMPACT_ATOMS: atom_id res chain seq x y z
N MET A 1 -2.75 -5.04 -23.84
CA MET A 1 -3.24 -4.58 -22.48
C MET A 1 -4.60 -3.94 -22.68
N SER A 2 -5.64 -4.44 -22.02
CA SER A 2 -7.02 -3.98 -22.24
C SER A 2 -7.21 -2.57 -21.65
N LYS A 3 -7.94 -1.70 -22.40
CA LYS A 3 -8.34 -0.33 -22.02
C LYS A 3 -8.97 -0.24 -20.61
N LYS A 4 -9.54 -1.33 -20.13
CA LYS A 4 -10.21 -1.48 -18.83
C LYS A 4 -9.22 -1.52 -17.65
N ASN A 5 -8.01 -2.06 -17.85
CA ASN A 5 -6.96 -2.10 -16.81
C ASN A 5 -6.37 -0.69 -16.55
N ASN A 6 -6.35 0.16 -17.59
CA ASN A 6 -5.80 1.52 -17.45
C ASN A 6 -6.70 2.41 -16.58
N ILE A 7 -8.03 2.26 -16.65
CA ILE A 7 -8.96 3.05 -15.83
C ILE A 7 -8.81 2.68 -14.35
N LEU A 8 -8.67 1.40 -14.03
CA LEU A 8 -8.48 0.92 -12.66
C LEU A 8 -7.15 1.41 -12.06
N GLN A 9 -6.09 1.43 -12.87
CA GLN A 9 -4.79 1.97 -12.47
C GLN A 9 -4.85 3.48 -12.23
N ILE A 10 -5.52 4.24 -13.10
CA ILE A 10 -5.69 5.69 -12.93
C ILE A 10 -6.50 5.99 -11.67
N LEU A 11 -7.60 5.28 -11.43
CA LEU A 11 -8.41 5.43 -10.22
C LEU A 11 -7.62 5.10 -8.95
N SER A 12 -6.82 4.02 -8.96
CA SER A 12 -6.00 3.67 -7.80
C SER A 12 -4.89 4.68 -7.52
N LEU A 13 -4.32 5.30 -8.55
CA LEU A 13 -3.31 6.36 -8.41
C LEU A 13 -3.91 7.70 -7.94
N SER A 14 -5.16 8.00 -8.34
CA SER A 14 -5.84 9.22 -7.92
C SER A 14 -6.47 9.12 -6.52
N TYR A 15 -6.64 7.90 -5.99
CA TYR A 15 -7.29 7.65 -4.69
C TYR A 15 -6.70 8.49 -3.54
N PRO A 16 -5.38 8.56 -3.33
CA PRO A 16 -4.82 9.30 -2.20
C PRO A 16 -5.16 10.80 -2.26
N ILE A 17 -5.09 11.39 -3.45
CA ILE A 17 -5.38 12.81 -3.66
C ILE A 17 -6.87 13.08 -3.44
N LEU A 18 -7.75 12.25 -4.02
CA LEU A 18 -9.20 12.39 -3.85
C LEU A 18 -9.63 12.23 -2.40
N THR A 19 -9.03 11.29 -1.68
CA THR A 19 -9.29 11.07 -0.25
C THR A 19 -8.86 12.28 0.58
N HIS A 20 -7.68 12.84 0.30
CA HIS A 20 -7.22 14.05 1.00
C HIS A 20 -8.15 15.24 0.74
N ILE A 21 -8.58 15.48 -0.50
CA ILE A 21 -9.52 16.55 -0.84
C ILE A 21 -10.85 16.35 -0.13
N ALA A 22 -11.40 15.14 -0.12
CA ALA A 22 -12.66 14.83 0.56
C ALA A 22 -12.57 15.07 2.07
N ILE A 23 -11.46 14.69 2.70
CA ILE A 23 -11.22 14.91 4.14
C ILE A 23 -11.06 16.40 4.43
N SER A 24 -10.31 17.15 3.62
CA SER A 24 -10.10 18.59 3.83
C SER A 24 -11.39 19.41 3.70
N GLN A 25 -12.38 18.89 2.98
CA GLN A 25 -13.71 19.49 2.84
C GLN A 25 -14.73 18.94 3.87
N SER A 26 -14.29 18.15 4.84
CA SER A 26 -15.14 17.47 5.83
C SER A 26 -16.15 16.48 5.23
N GLU A 27 -15.93 16.06 3.98
CA GLU A 27 -16.78 15.11 3.26
C GLU A 27 -16.31 13.67 3.44
N PHE A 28 -16.24 13.22 4.70
CA PHE A 28 -15.71 11.89 5.07
C PHE A 28 -16.46 10.73 4.41
N LYS A 29 -17.78 10.88 4.18
CA LYS A 29 -18.61 9.87 3.50
C LYS A 29 -18.17 9.68 2.05
N LEU A 30 -17.74 10.76 1.38
CA LEU A 30 -17.22 10.71 0.02
C LEU A 30 -15.89 9.96 -0.04
N ALA A 31 -14.99 10.18 0.93
CA ALA A 31 -13.73 9.45 1.03
C ALA A 31 -13.95 7.94 1.18
N LEU A 32 -14.89 7.52 2.03
CA LEU A 32 -15.25 6.12 2.22
C LEU A 32 -15.93 5.52 0.98
N LEU A 33 -16.76 6.30 0.29
CA LEU A 33 -17.41 5.85 -0.94
C LEU A 33 -16.37 5.57 -2.04
N VAL A 34 -15.40 6.47 -2.20
CA VAL A 34 -14.30 6.29 -3.16
C VAL A 34 -13.48 5.02 -2.81
N LEU A 35 -13.15 4.81 -1.53
CA LEU A 35 -12.48 3.61 -1.06
C LEU A 35 -13.28 2.35 -1.38
N GLY A 36 -14.58 2.36 -1.09
CA GLY A 36 -15.48 1.24 -1.36
C GLY A 36 -15.59 0.90 -2.85
N ILE A 37 -15.68 1.91 -3.71
CA ILE A 37 -15.71 1.72 -5.18
C ILE A 37 -14.42 1.07 -5.66
N ILE A 38 -13.25 1.57 -5.23
CA ILE A 38 -11.95 1.03 -5.65
C ILE A 38 -11.78 -0.41 -5.16
N ALA A 39 -12.10 -0.69 -3.90
CA ALA A 39 -12.07 -2.04 -3.34
C ALA A 39 -13.00 -2.99 -4.11
N GLY A 40 -14.24 -2.57 -4.38
CA GLY A 40 -15.20 -3.34 -5.16
C GLY A 40 -14.73 -3.64 -6.59
N LEU A 41 -14.18 -2.63 -7.28
CA LEU A 41 -13.62 -2.81 -8.62
C LEU A 41 -12.40 -3.73 -8.63
N PHE A 42 -11.55 -3.64 -7.60
CA PHE A 42 -10.40 -4.53 -7.45
C PHE A 42 -10.83 -5.98 -7.28
N ILE A 43 -11.79 -6.26 -6.40
CA ILE A 43 -12.33 -7.60 -6.16
C ILE A 43 -13.00 -8.16 -7.43
N LEU A 44 -13.83 -7.35 -8.11
CA LEU A 44 -14.47 -7.75 -9.37
C LEU A 44 -13.46 -8.04 -10.49
N ASN A 45 -12.30 -7.37 -10.49
CA ASN A 45 -11.25 -7.63 -11.46
C ASN A 45 -10.49 -8.93 -11.14
N GLN A 46 -10.31 -9.23 -9.85
CA GLN A 46 -9.60 -10.43 -9.40
C GLN A 46 -10.42 -11.70 -9.66
N SER A 47 -11.76 -11.64 -9.52
CA SER A 47 -12.66 -12.77 -9.79
C SER A 47 -12.72 -13.20 -11.27
N LYS A 48 -12.16 -12.40 -12.18
CA LYS A 48 -12.13 -12.68 -13.64
C LYS A 48 -10.84 -13.31 -14.12
N GLN A 49 -9.89 -13.64 -13.24
CA GLN A 49 -8.65 -14.32 -13.64
C GLN A 49 -8.86 -15.84 -13.61
N PRO A 50 -8.82 -16.52 -14.77
CA PRO A 50 -9.18 -17.96 -14.87
C PRO A 50 -8.12 -18.91 -14.29
N GLU A 51 -6.93 -18.41 -13.94
CA GLU A 51 -5.81 -19.26 -13.47
C GLU A 51 -5.75 -19.50 -11.97
N LYS A 52 -6.55 -18.80 -11.16
CA LYS A 52 -6.63 -19.08 -9.71
C LYS A 52 -7.87 -19.88 -9.44
N THR A 53 -7.71 -21.12 -8.93
CA THR A 53 -8.81 -21.83 -8.28
C THR A 53 -9.41 -20.87 -7.25
N PRO A 54 -10.68 -20.46 -7.43
CA PRO A 54 -11.32 -19.56 -6.49
C PRO A 54 -11.39 -20.30 -5.15
N ASN A 55 -10.63 -19.86 -4.16
CA ASN A 55 -10.85 -20.26 -2.78
C ASN A 55 -12.17 -19.61 -2.33
N PHE A 56 -13.29 -20.22 -2.76
CA PHE A 56 -14.65 -19.74 -2.47
C PHE A 56 -14.82 -19.32 -0.99
N PHE A 57 -14.23 -20.09 -0.07
CA PHE A 57 -14.25 -19.76 1.35
C PHE A 57 -13.46 -18.50 1.70
N PHE A 58 -12.33 -18.26 1.04
CA PHE A 58 -11.52 -17.06 1.26
C PHE A 58 -12.23 -15.81 0.73
N ASP A 59 -12.79 -15.89 -0.47
CA ASP A 59 -13.53 -14.79 -1.09
C ASP A 59 -14.80 -14.48 -0.30
N LEU A 60 -15.53 -15.51 0.15
CA LEU A 60 -16.70 -15.36 0.99
C LEU A 60 -16.35 -14.72 2.34
N ALA A 61 -15.28 -15.17 3.01
CA ALA A 61 -14.80 -14.59 4.27
C ALA A 61 -14.41 -13.12 4.11
N LEU A 62 -13.78 -12.77 2.98
CA LEU A 62 -13.42 -11.40 2.65
C LEU A 62 -14.65 -10.50 2.46
N TRP A 63 -15.68 -10.98 1.74
CA TRP A 63 -16.95 -10.28 1.57
C TRP A 63 -17.70 -10.10 2.90
N ILE A 64 -17.77 -11.14 3.72
CA ILE A 64 -18.41 -11.08 5.06
C ILE A 64 -17.63 -10.07 5.92
N GLY A 65 -16.30 -10.09 5.91
CA GLY A 65 -15.48 -9.15 6.65
C GLY A 65 -15.71 -7.70 6.23
N LEU A 66 -15.81 -7.42 4.93
CA LEU A 66 -16.12 -6.09 4.40
C LEU A 66 -17.52 -5.62 4.79
N ILE A 67 -18.53 -6.51 4.76
CA ILE A 67 -19.90 -6.19 5.16
C ILE A 67 -19.94 -5.89 6.66
N ILE A 68 -19.34 -6.73 7.50
CA ILE A 68 -19.27 -6.51 8.96
C ILE A 68 -18.54 -5.19 9.26
N PHE A 69 -17.46 -4.90 8.56
CA PHE A 69 -16.72 -3.65 8.71
C PHE A 69 -17.53 -2.43 8.30
N ALA A 70 -18.28 -2.51 7.19
CA ALA A 70 -19.18 -1.45 6.75
C ALA A 70 -20.33 -1.21 7.75
N ILE A 71 -20.92 -2.28 8.28
CA ILE A 71 -21.94 -2.22 9.32
C ILE A 71 -21.36 -1.57 10.59
N TYR A 72 -20.17 -1.99 11.03
CA TYR A 72 -19.49 -1.43 12.20
C TYR A 72 -19.27 0.09 12.05
N ILE A 73 -18.80 0.55 10.89
CA ILE A 73 -18.59 1.99 10.60
C ILE A 73 -19.91 2.77 10.74
N ILE A 74 -21.01 2.22 10.22
CA ILE A 74 -22.33 2.89 10.22
C ILE A 74 -22.89 3.00 11.65
N PHE A 75 -22.76 1.94 12.45
CA PHE A 75 -23.40 1.88 13.77
C PHE A 75 -22.57 2.50 14.91
N VAL A 76 -21.25 2.58 14.78
CA VAL A 76 -20.36 3.02 15.88
C VAL A 76 -19.84 4.45 15.69
N ASP A 77 -20.30 5.15 14.64
CA ASP A 77 -19.76 6.48 14.25
C ASP A 77 -18.22 6.48 14.08
N ALA A 78 -17.67 5.29 13.79
CA ALA A 78 -16.22 5.04 13.73
C ALA A 78 -15.62 5.43 12.38
N ILE A 79 -16.12 6.51 11.77
CA ILE A 79 -15.67 6.96 10.44
C ILE A 79 -14.16 7.22 10.41
N TYR A 80 -13.60 7.71 11.50
CA TYR A 80 -12.16 7.94 11.64
C TYR A 80 -11.36 6.64 11.65
N VAL A 81 -11.86 5.59 12.35
CA VAL A 81 -11.22 4.27 12.36
C VAL A 81 -11.20 3.67 10.96
N ALA A 82 -12.28 3.85 10.20
CA ALA A 82 -12.36 3.39 8.82
C ALA A 82 -11.36 4.08 7.90
N LEU A 83 -11.04 5.34 8.16
CA LEU A 83 -10.06 6.10 7.39
C LEU A 83 -8.61 5.75 7.81
N TYR A 84 -8.36 5.55 9.10
CA TYR A 84 -7.02 5.28 9.63
C TYR A 84 -6.55 3.84 9.40
N LEU A 85 -7.46 2.87 9.49
CA LEU A 85 -7.11 1.45 9.46
C LEU A 85 -6.49 0.96 8.15
N PRO A 86 -7.02 1.29 6.95
CA PRO A 86 -6.48 0.78 5.69
C PRO A 86 -5.00 1.10 5.45
N PRO A 87 -4.50 2.36 5.59
CA PRO A 87 -3.10 2.64 5.40
C PRO A 87 -2.20 1.97 6.44
N VAL A 88 -2.65 1.84 7.70
CA VAL A 88 -1.90 1.15 8.75
C VAL A 88 -1.77 -0.34 8.42
N LEU A 89 -2.84 -1.00 8.01
CA LEU A 89 -2.81 -2.42 7.62
C LEU A 89 -1.93 -2.65 6.39
N MET A 90 -2.04 -1.79 5.38
CA MET A 90 -1.25 -1.88 4.16
C MET A 90 0.25 -1.71 4.44
N LEU A 91 0.63 -0.70 5.21
CA LEU A 91 2.02 -0.47 5.61
C LEU A 91 2.56 -1.64 6.44
N SER A 92 1.77 -2.14 7.41
CA SER A 92 2.14 -3.30 8.22
C SER A 92 2.37 -4.55 7.38
N PHE A 93 1.52 -4.79 6.38
CA PHE A 93 1.68 -5.88 5.43
C PHE A 93 2.99 -5.76 4.61
N PHE A 94 3.30 -4.58 4.10
CA PHE A 94 4.56 -4.36 3.39
C PHE A 94 5.76 -4.56 4.30
N ILE A 95 5.76 -3.96 5.49
CA ILE A 95 6.84 -4.13 6.48
C ILE A 95 7.06 -5.61 6.79
N PHE A 96 5.98 -6.36 7.03
CA PHE A 96 6.08 -7.78 7.29
C PHE A 96 6.76 -8.56 6.16
N ASN A 97 6.38 -8.30 4.90
CA ASN A 97 6.96 -8.98 3.75
C ASN A 97 8.43 -8.59 3.53
N PHE A 98 8.77 -7.31 3.65
CA PHE A 98 10.14 -6.84 3.56
C PHE A 98 11.01 -7.43 4.69
N ALA A 99 10.58 -7.30 5.94
CA ALA A 99 11.29 -7.81 7.10
C ALA A 99 11.47 -9.33 7.07
N LYS A 100 10.41 -10.08 6.70
CA LYS A 100 10.49 -11.54 6.54
C LYS A 100 11.54 -11.95 5.52
N SER A 101 11.70 -11.22 4.43
CA SER A 101 12.68 -11.53 3.40
C SER A 101 14.13 -11.27 3.83
N LEU A 102 14.33 -10.51 4.92
CA LEU A 102 15.66 -10.23 5.49
C LEU A 102 16.13 -11.26 6.53
N LEU A 103 15.28 -12.21 6.92
CA LEU A 103 15.65 -13.26 7.87
C LEU A 103 16.82 -14.11 7.35
N PRO A 104 17.61 -14.72 8.26
CA PRO A 104 18.70 -15.61 7.88
C PRO A 104 18.21 -16.76 6.98
N GLY A 105 18.94 -17.05 5.91
CA GLY A 105 18.58 -18.10 4.95
C GLY A 105 17.46 -17.72 3.96
N GLN A 106 16.88 -16.51 4.07
CA GLN A 106 15.92 -16.00 3.11
C GLN A 106 16.59 -15.07 2.09
N GLU A 107 16.08 -15.12 0.87
CA GLU A 107 16.48 -14.18 -0.17
C GLU A 107 15.70 -12.87 0.01
N ALA A 108 16.40 -11.72 -0.04
CA ALA A 108 15.78 -10.41 0.12
C ALA A 108 14.74 -10.15 -0.97
N LEU A 109 13.67 -9.42 -0.63
CA LEU A 109 12.53 -9.19 -1.53
C LEU A 109 12.96 -8.51 -2.84
N LEU A 110 13.81 -7.48 -2.75
CA LEU A 110 14.29 -6.78 -3.95
C LEU A 110 15.26 -7.63 -4.77
N THR A 111 16.02 -8.55 -4.16
CA THR A 111 16.82 -9.53 -4.88
C THR A 111 15.94 -10.46 -5.72
N LYS A 112 14.86 -10.98 -5.16
CA LYS A 112 13.87 -11.79 -5.91
C LYS A 112 13.28 -11.02 -7.08
N ILE A 113 12.94 -9.74 -6.86
CA ILE A 113 12.39 -8.86 -7.90
C ILE A 113 13.42 -8.62 -9.00
N ALA A 114 14.68 -8.33 -8.64
CA ALA A 114 15.77 -8.12 -9.60
C ALA A 114 15.99 -9.36 -10.47
N ARG A 115 16.02 -10.55 -9.86
CA ARG A 115 16.16 -11.82 -10.58
C ARG A 115 15.02 -12.07 -11.55
N VAL A 116 13.77 -11.86 -11.14
CA VAL A 116 12.60 -12.15 -11.98
C VAL A 116 12.43 -11.13 -13.10
N ILE A 117 12.68 -9.84 -12.85
CA ILE A 117 12.43 -8.77 -13.83
C ILE A 117 13.63 -8.55 -14.75
N PHE A 118 14.85 -8.55 -14.20
CA PHE A 118 16.06 -8.20 -14.93
C PHE A 118 16.91 -9.41 -15.28
N GLN A 119 16.53 -10.63 -14.83
CA GLN A 119 17.28 -11.88 -15.01
C GLN A 119 18.74 -11.73 -14.50
N ASP A 120 18.91 -10.97 -13.45
CA ASP A 120 20.20 -10.64 -12.85
C ASP A 120 20.46 -11.55 -11.66
N ASP A 121 21.43 -12.46 -11.80
CA ASP A 121 21.86 -13.43 -10.78
C ASP A 121 23.24 -13.08 -10.21
N ASP A 122 23.74 -11.85 -10.46
CA ASP A 122 25.06 -11.44 -9.98
C ASP A 122 25.09 -11.36 -8.44
N PRO A 123 26.10 -11.97 -7.78
CA PRO A 123 26.27 -11.91 -6.34
C PRO A 123 26.40 -10.48 -5.79
N GLU A 124 27.03 -9.55 -6.52
CA GLU A 124 27.16 -8.16 -6.10
C GLU A 124 25.80 -7.46 -6.08
N THR A 125 24.97 -7.70 -7.08
CA THR A 125 23.60 -7.22 -7.13
C THR A 125 22.77 -7.78 -5.97
N ALA A 126 22.96 -9.05 -5.59
CA ALA A 126 22.27 -9.65 -4.46
C ALA A 126 22.61 -8.99 -3.12
N VAL A 127 23.89 -8.64 -2.89
CA VAL A 127 24.32 -7.92 -1.69
C VAL A 127 23.73 -6.51 -1.67
N TYR A 128 23.79 -5.80 -2.78
CA TYR A 128 23.26 -4.45 -2.93
C TYR A 128 21.74 -4.41 -2.68
N THR A 129 20.97 -5.26 -3.36
CA THR A 129 19.51 -5.31 -3.24
C THR A 129 19.06 -5.71 -1.83
N ARG A 130 19.84 -6.53 -1.09
CA ARG A 130 19.61 -6.80 0.32
C ARG A 130 19.78 -5.53 1.18
N GLN A 131 20.79 -4.71 0.93
CA GLN A 131 20.98 -3.43 1.64
C GLN A 131 19.84 -2.47 1.33
N VAL A 132 19.42 -2.36 0.07
CA VAL A 132 18.27 -1.54 -0.34
C VAL A 132 16.98 -2.04 0.32
N THR A 133 16.79 -3.37 0.45
CA THR A 133 15.64 -3.94 1.17
C THR A 133 15.62 -3.52 2.64
N TRP A 134 16.78 -3.44 3.30
CA TRP A 134 16.89 -2.89 4.67
C TRP A 134 16.49 -1.42 4.74
N VAL A 135 16.98 -0.60 3.83
CA VAL A 135 16.63 0.84 3.76
C VAL A 135 15.13 1.02 3.61
N TRP A 136 14.49 0.27 2.69
CA TRP A 136 13.04 0.29 2.51
C TRP A 136 12.29 -0.16 3.75
N THR A 137 12.76 -1.22 4.42
CA THR A 137 12.13 -1.71 5.66
C THR A 137 12.13 -0.63 6.74
N CYS A 138 13.28 -0.02 6.99
CA CYS A 138 13.41 1.08 7.98
C CYS A 138 12.52 2.27 7.60
N PHE A 139 12.53 2.66 6.34
CA PHE A 139 11.71 3.76 5.84
C PHE A 139 10.20 3.50 6.04
N LEU A 140 9.71 2.30 5.70
CA LEU A 140 8.31 1.91 5.91
C LEU A 140 7.93 1.90 7.40
N ILE A 141 8.84 1.47 8.29
CA ILE A 141 8.62 1.53 9.75
C ILE A 141 8.49 2.98 10.21
N ILE A 142 9.32 3.89 9.72
CA ILE A 142 9.24 5.33 10.04
C ILE A 142 7.89 5.89 9.57
N ILE A 143 7.47 5.60 8.34
CA ILE A 143 6.17 6.04 7.83
C ILE A 143 5.02 5.49 8.65
N LEU A 144 5.04 4.21 9.02
CA LEU A 144 4.00 3.61 9.86
C LEU A 144 3.93 4.29 11.23
N THR A 145 5.08 4.47 11.88
CA THR A 145 5.16 5.15 13.18
C THR A 145 4.62 6.58 13.10
N GLN A 146 5.01 7.32 12.06
CA GLN A 146 4.49 8.66 11.79
C GLN A 146 2.98 8.64 11.56
N THR A 147 2.46 7.72 10.76
CA THR A 147 1.03 7.60 10.44
C THR A 147 0.21 7.34 11.72
N ILE A 148 0.70 6.45 12.60
CA ILE A 148 0.06 6.18 13.90
C ILE A 148 0.16 7.41 14.81
N ALA A 149 1.33 8.03 14.93
CA ALA A 149 1.50 9.20 15.77
C ALA A 149 0.58 10.36 15.34
N LEU A 150 0.50 10.62 14.04
CA LEU A 150 -0.40 11.66 13.52
C LEU A 150 -1.88 11.32 13.73
N SER A 151 -2.28 10.05 13.68
CA SER A 151 -3.67 9.66 13.96
C SER A 151 -4.08 9.87 15.42
N LEU A 152 -3.11 9.92 16.34
CA LEU A 152 -3.34 10.11 17.78
C LEU A 152 -3.23 11.58 18.22
N PHE A 153 -2.35 12.37 17.58
CA PHE A 153 -1.97 13.68 18.09
C PHE A 153 -2.25 14.84 17.12
N ALA A 154 -2.58 14.57 15.86
CA ALA A 154 -2.79 15.62 14.87
C ALA A 154 -4.26 15.71 14.40
N PRO A 155 -4.69 16.89 13.93
CA PRO A 155 -5.96 17.02 13.19
C PRO A 155 -6.00 16.08 11.97
N ILE A 156 -7.20 15.63 11.60
CA ILE A 156 -7.37 14.66 10.51
C ILE A 156 -6.87 15.19 9.16
N GLU A 157 -6.94 16.50 8.93
CA GLU A 157 -6.45 17.15 7.73
C GLU A 157 -4.93 17.01 7.59
N VAL A 158 -4.20 17.20 8.71
CA VAL A 158 -2.74 17.04 8.77
C VAL A 158 -2.38 15.56 8.57
N TRP A 159 -3.05 14.65 9.28
CA TRP A 159 -2.87 13.22 9.11
C TRP A 159 -3.09 12.81 7.64
N SER A 160 -4.17 13.29 7.04
CA SER A 160 -4.53 12.99 5.65
C SER A 160 -3.49 13.53 4.65
N LEU A 161 -3.00 14.75 4.86
CA LEU A 161 -1.95 15.36 4.03
C LEU A 161 -0.68 14.48 4.05
N PHE A 162 -0.23 14.08 5.22
CA PHE A 162 0.96 13.23 5.34
C PHE A 162 0.72 11.86 4.73
N THR A 163 -0.36 11.18 5.12
CA THR A 163 -0.62 9.79 4.72
C THR A 163 -0.94 9.65 3.23
N ASN A 164 -1.71 10.58 2.67
CA ASN A 164 -2.20 10.49 1.30
C ASN A 164 -1.39 11.29 0.27
N VAL A 165 -0.50 12.20 0.69
CA VAL A 165 0.28 13.03 -0.24
C VAL A 165 1.77 12.93 0.07
N LEU A 166 2.21 13.37 1.25
CA LEU A 166 3.63 13.52 1.55
C LEU A 166 4.37 12.18 1.60
N ASN A 167 3.75 11.13 2.14
CA ASN A 167 4.36 9.80 2.18
C ASN A 167 4.63 9.25 0.77
N TYR A 168 3.77 9.52 -0.22
CA TYR A 168 4.03 9.15 -1.61
C TYR A 168 5.17 9.96 -2.22
N LEU A 169 5.27 11.25 -1.91
CA LEU A 169 6.40 12.09 -2.33
C LEU A 169 7.71 11.57 -1.73
N PHE A 170 7.73 11.21 -0.45
CA PHE A 170 8.91 10.64 0.20
C PHE A 170 9.30 9.27 -0.40
N MET A 171 8.32 8.42 -0.74
CA MET A 171 8.59 7.18 -1.47
C MET A 171 9.21 7.44 -2.84
N CYS A 172 8.65 8.38 -3.63
CA CYS A 172 9.20 8.76 -4.91
C CYS A 172 10.64 9.31 -4.79
N LEU A 173 10.88 10.13 -3.77
CA LEU A 173 12.21 10.66 -3.50
C LEU A 173 13.20 9.54 -3.16
N LEU A 174 12.80 8.58 -2.32
CA LEU A 174 13.65 7.44 -1.99
C LEU A 174 13.98 6.58 -3.23
N PHE A 175 13.00 6.34 -4.09
CA PHE A 175 13.23 5.68 -5.38
C PHE A 175 14.20 6.44 -6.27
N LEU A 176 14.07 7.77 -6.33
CA LEU A 176 14.96 8.61 -7.13
C LEU A 176 16.39 8.57 -6.59
N ILE A 177 16.56 8.66 -5.28
CA ILE A 177 17.88 8.56 -4.63
C ILE A 177 18.50 7.19 -4.91
N GLU A 178 17.75 6.11 -4.77
CA GLU A 178 18.23 4.76 -5.07
C GLU A 178 18.62 4.61 -6.52
N TYR A 179 17.79 5.12 -7.44
CA TYR A 179 18.08 5.09 -8.87
C TYR A 179 19.40 5.83 -9.21
N VAL A 180 19.56 7.05 -8.71
CA VAL A 180 20.78 7.85 -8.94
C VAL A 180 22.00 7.15 -8.32
N TYR A 181 21.88 6.65 -7.10
CA TYR A 181 22.97 5.93 -6.43
C TYR A 181 23.41 4.69 -7.23
N ARG A 182 22.46 3.93 -7.76
CA ARG A 182 22.74 2.77 -8.61
C ARG A 182 23.48 3.15 -9.90
N GLN A 183 23.10 4.24 -10.56
CA GLN A 183 23.76 4.72 -11.78
C GLN A 183 25.21 5.19 -11.54
N VAL A 184 25.52 5.63 -10.33
CA VAL A 184 26.88 6.07 -9.97
C VAL A 184 27.75 4.89 -9.56
N ARG A 185 27.14 3.83 -9.02
CA ARG A 185 27.87 2.67 -8.49
C ARG A 185 28.16 1.59 -9.54
N PHE A 186 27.27 1.41 -10.48
CA PHE A 186 27.32 0.40 -11.56
C PHE A 186 27.30 1.08 -12.93
#